data_25db9efbd45ed546d1904e52ff6aa106
#
_entry.id   25db9efbd45ed546d1904e52ff6aa106
#
_cell.length_a   1.000
_cell.length_b   1.000
_cell.length_c   1.000
_cell.angle_alpha   90.00
_cell.angle_beta   90.00
_cell.angle_gamma   90.00
#
_symmetry.space_group_name_H-M   'P 1'
#
loop_
_entity.id
_entity.type
_entity.pdbx_description
1 polymer ?
#
loop_
_entity_poly.entity_id
_entity_poly.type
_entity_poly.pdbx_seq_one_letter_code
_entity_poly.pdbx_strand_id
1 'polypeptide(L)'
;GELTDGTRVFIKTIGENNQPMDIDTATTTNGEFTFTGKADIPELHYIFVEQLPGYTAVILENGEIDFSAQRDSMGFAEISGTFQNDAFADYMKQSREISLQAQSIQQDMKSASGEAAIALQDEMKELQEEYKTFELDYVKSHPKALISALVLDRAIATKAVGLEEVEEIYKTLSEEIKNSKTGKQIQEGIEKLKASEEAGKNSS
;
A
#
# COMPACT_ATOMS: atom_id res chain seq x y z
N GLY A 1 15.10 14.94 16.24
CA GLY A 1 14.78 15.60 17.51
C GLY A 1 13.42 15.17 18.00
N GLU A 2 13.21 15.13 19.29
CA GLU A 2 11.94 14.76 19.93
C GLU A 2 10.86 15.77 19.57
N LEU A 3 9.61 15.30 19.48
CA LEU A 3 8.45 16.17 19.33
C LEU A 3 8.26 16.99 20.61
N THR A 4 7.88 18.26 20.46
CA THR A 4 7.57 19.13 21.58
C THR A 4 6.27 18.67 22.25
N ASP A 5 6.19 18.71 23.58
CA ASP A 5 4.95 18.44 24.32
C ASP A 5 3.81 19.32 23.83
N GLY A 6 2.63 18.73 23.70
CA GLY A 6 1.45 19.40 23.17
C GLY A 6 1.34 19.40 21.65
N THR A 7 2.30 18.81 20.92
CA THR A 7 2.16 18.60 19.46
C THR A 7 1.00 17.65 19.17
N ARG A 8 0.11 18.03 18.26
CA ARG A 8 -1.03 17.19 17.88
C ARG A 8 -0.64 16.13 16.87
N VAL A 9 -1.14 14.94 17.07
CA VAL A 9 -1.01 13.79 16.16
C VAL A 9 -2.41 13.36 15.75
N PHE A 10 -2.63 13.14 14.46
CA PHE A 10 -3.93 12.81 13.90
C PHE A 10 -3.89 11.44 13.26
N ILE A 11 -4.91 10.63 13.50
CA ILE A 11 -5.25 9.50 12.62
C ILE A 11 -6.31 9.99 11.64
N LYS A 12 -6.06 9.79 10.34
CA LYS A 12 -6.96 10.20 9.27
C LYS A 12 -7.30 9.03 8.36
N THR A 13 -8.49 9.07 7.79
CA THR A 13 -8.89 8.25 6.65
C THR A 13 -9.03 9.12 5.40
N ILE A 14 -9.12 8.50 4.23
CA ILE A 14 -9.48 9.20 3.01
C ILE A 14 -10.99 9.04 2.78
N GLY A 15 -11.69 10.16 2.77
CA GLY A 15 -13.12 10.22 2.53
C GLY A 15 -13.51 10.01 1.06
N GLU A 16 -14.80 9.94 0.79
CA GLU A 16 -15.35 9.70 -0.56
C GLU A 16 -14.95 10.79 -1.58
N ASN A 17 -14.72 12.02 -1.10
CA ASN A 17 -14.26 13.14 -1.91
C ASN A 17 -12.72 13.15 -2.11
N ASN A 18 -12.04 12.05 -1.77
CA ASN A 18 -10.59 11.91 -1.80
C ASN A 18 -9.83 12.92 -0.93
N GLN A 19 -10.47 13.42 0.14
CA GLN A 19 -9.86 14.31 1.12
C GLN A 19 -9.59 13.60 2.44
N PRO A 20 -8.48 13.92 3.13
CA PRO A 20 -8.21 13.40 4.46
C PRO A 20 -9.28 13.87 5.47
N MET A 21 -9.78 12.94 6.27
CA MET A 21 -10.74 13.21 7.35
C MET A 21 -10.17 12.72 8.68
N ASP A 22 -10.25 13.54 9.70
CA ASP A 22 -9.80 13.20 11.05
C ASP A 22 -10.69 12.12 11.66
N ILE A 23 -10.06 11.05 12.15
CA ILE A 23 -10.73 9.98 12.91
C ILE A 23 -10.49 10.17 14.39
N ASP A 24 -9.25 10.47 14.77
CA ASP A 24 -8.85 10.67 16.16
C ASP A 24 -7.66 11.61 16.24
N THR A 25 -7.48 12.24 17.43
CA THR A 25 -6.40 13.17 17.72
C THR A 25 -5.80 12.86 19.08
N ALA A 26 -4.48 12.77 19.15
CA ALA A 26 -3.72 12.69 20.39
C ALA A 26 -2.75 13.87 20.49
N THR A 27 -2.25 14.13 21.70
CA THR A 27 -1.19 15.12 21.94
C THR A 27 0.03 14.44 22.53
N THR A 28 1.20 14.90 22.17
CA THR A 28 2.46 14.37 22.69
C THR A 28 2.71 14.82 24.13
N THR A 29 3.26 13.90 24.90
CA THR A 29 3.79 14.14 26.26
C THR A 29 5.10 13.38 26.39
N ASN A 30 6.17 14.03 26.76
CA ASN A 30 7.53 13.47 26.78
C ASN A 30 7.96 12.87 25.43
N GLY A 31 7.53 13.48 24.31
CA GLY A 31 7.84 13.01 22.95
C GLY A 31 7.01 11.80 22.49
N GLU A 32 6.10 11.30 23.30
CA GLU A 32 5.27 10.12 23.02
C GLU A 32 3.80 10.50 22.84
N PHE A 33 3.06 9.67 22.12
CA PHE A 33 1.61 9.75 21.99
C PHE A 33 0.99 8.37 21.98
N THR A 34 -0.28 8.29 22.34
CA THR A 34 -1.04 7.03 22.36
C THR A 34 -2.44 7.28 21.82
N PHE A 35 -2.92 6.39 20.97
CA PHE A 35 -4.31 6.23 20.59
C PHE A 35 -4.86 4.95 21.19
N THR A 36 -6.11 4.97 21.60
CA THR A 36 -6.82 3.78 22.08
C THR A 36 -8.16 3.69 21.37
N GLY A 37 -8.53 2.47 20.98
CA GLY A 37 -9.78 2.26 20.26
C GLY A 37 -10.02 0.79 19.97
N LYS A 38 -11.00 0.52 19.11
CA LYS A 38 -11.35 -0.80 18.63
C LYS A 38 -11.51 -0.76 17.12
N ALA A 39 -10.94 -1.74 16.44
CA ALA A 39 -11.11 -1.96 15.02
C ALA A 39 -11.84 -3.29 14.79
N ASP A 40 -13.01 -3.27 14.17
CA ASP A 40 -13.78 -4.49 13.89
C ASP A 40 -13.21 -5.24 12.67
N ILE A 41 -12.68 -4.50 11.71
CA ILE A 41 -12.04 -5.01 10.48
C ILE A 41 -10.77 -4.20 10.24
N PRO A 42 -9.65 -4.81 9.80
CA PRO A 42 -8.43 -4.09 9.46
C PRO A 42 -8.68 -3.09 8.32
N GLU A 43 -8.26 -1.84 8.52
CA GLU A 43 -8.42 -0.77 7.52
C GLU A 43 -7.19 0.13 7.46
N LEU A 44 -6.87 0.61 6.25
CA LEU A 44 -5.78 1.55 6.02
C LEU A 44 -6.15 2.95 6.49
N HIS A 45 -5.29 3.50 7.34
CA HIS A 45 -5.37 4.87 7.84
C HIS A 45 -4.00 5.56 7.70
N TYR A 46 -3.95 6.83 8.07
CA TYR A 46 -2.74 7.64 7.94
C TYR A 46 -2.50 8.43 9.22
N ILE A 47 -1.24 8.43 9.68
CA ILE A 47 -0.78 9.24 10.81
C ILE A 47 -0.16 10.52 10.28
N PHE A 48 -0.64 11.64 10.77
CA PHE A 48 -0.12 12.99 10.53
C PHE A 48 0.34 13.60 11.85
N VAL A 49 1.47 14.27 11.82
CA VAL A 49 1.98 15.03 12.98
C VAL A 49 1.93 16.52 12.64
N GLU A 50 1.37 17.31 13.53
CA GLU A 50 1.25 18.75 13.36
C GLU A 50 2.60 19.39 13.06
N GLN A 51 2.64 20.29 12.08
CA GLN A 51 3.83 21.02 11.63
C GLN A 51 4.94 20.16 11.00
N LEU A 52 4.75 18.85 10.85
CA LEU A 52 5.66 18.02 10.08
C LEU A 52 5.09 17.72 8.69
N PRO A 53 5.92 17.77 7.64
CA PRO A 53 5.48 17.41 6.30
C PRO A 53 5.31 15.90 6.18
N GLY A 54 4.32 15.50 5.36
CA GLY A 54 4.09 14.08 5.04
C GLY A 54 3.19 13.35 6.04
N TYR A 55 3.09 12.08 5.84
CA TYR A 55 2.26 11.17 6.64
C TYR A 55 2.85 9.75 6.60
N THR A 56 2.36 8.90 7.48
CA THR A 56 2.71 7.48 7.50
C THR A 56 1.45 6.63 7.43
N ALA A 57 1.44 5.66 6.54
CA ALA A 57 0.36 4.69 6.46
C ALA A 57 0.41 3.73 7.66
N VAL A 58 -0.74 3.41 8.22
CA VAL A 58 -0.93 2.46 9.32
C VAL A 58 -2.18 1.63 9.06
N ILE A 59 -2.15 0.36 9.37
CA ILE A 59 -3.35 -0.48 9.36
C ILE A 59 -3.88 -0.56 10.79
N LEU A 60 -5.06 0.02 11.00
CA LEU A 60 -5.74 -0.09 12.29
C LEU A 60 -6.39 -1.47 12.39
N GLU A 61 -5.93 -2.22 13.38
CA GLU A 61 -6.45 -3.52 13.79
C GLU A 61 -6.35 -3.64 15.31
N ASN A 62 -7.04 -4.63 15.92
CA ASN A 62 -6.92 -4.86 17.34
C ASN A 62 -5.54 -5.45 17.67
N GLY A 63 -4.91 -4.93 18.70
CA GLY A 63 -3.57 -5.28 19.15
C GLY A 63 -2.80 -4.04 19.57
N GLU A 64 -1.55 -4.24 19.94
CA GLU A 64 -0.64 -3.14 20.28
C GLU A 64 0.18 -2.81 19.03
N ILE A 65 -0.04 -1.60 18.49
CA ILE A 65 0.65 -1.10 17.31
C ILE A 65 1.74 -0.14 17.78
N ASP A 66 2.98 -0.49 17.51
CA ASP A 66 4.14 0.34 17.79
C ASP A 66 4.45 1.26 16.60
N PHE A 67 4.60 2.53 16.89
CA PHE A 67 4.98 3.55 15.92
C PHE A 67 6.26 4.24 16.34
N SER A 68 7.22 4.33 15.46
CA SER A 68 8.45 5.08 15.65
C SER A 68 8.80 5.88 14.40
N ALA A 69 9.06 7.17 14.54
CA ALA A 69 9.49 8.03 13.44
C ALA A 69 10.54 9.02 13.88
N GLN A 70 11.45 9.34 12.97
CA GLN A 70 12.34 10.48 13.12
C GLN A 70 11.65 11.71 12.52
N ARG A 71 11.82 12.89 13.16
CA ARG A 71 11.17 14.13 12.77
C ARG A 71 11.30 14.48 11.29
N ASP A 72 12.46 14.19 10.70
CA ASP A 72 12.77 14.56 9.31
C ASP A 72 12.43 13.45 8.31
N SER A 73 11.83 12.34 8.77
CA SER A 73 11.59 11.14 7.95
C SER A 73 10.27 10.42 8.27
N MET A 74 9.19 11.20 8.40
CA MET A 74 7.84 10.65 8.61
C MET A 74 7.44 9.57 7.58
N GLY A 75 7.86 9.74 6.33
CA GLY A 75 7.63 8.75 5.27
C GLY A 75 8.40 7.43 5.43
N PHE A 76 9.34 7.36 6.38
CA PHE A 76 10.12 6.18 6.71
C PHE A 76 9.90 5.73 8.17
N ALA A 77 8.76 6.08 8.75
CA ALA A 77 8.40 5.61 10.07
C ALA A 77 8.31 4.09 10.09
N GLU A 78 8.72 3.52 11.22
CA GLU A 78 8.58 2.09 11.47
C GLU A 78 7.28 1.83 12.21
N ILE A 79 6.49 0.89 11.71
CA ILE A 79 5.25 0.42 12.33
C ILE A 79 5.32 -1.09 12.43
N SER A 80 4.98 -1.63 13.61
CA SER A 80 5.09 -3.05 13.91
C SER A 80 4.15 -3.46 15.05
N GLY A 81 4.22 -4.72 15.45
CA GLY A 81 3.56 -5.25 16.63
C GLY A 81 2.25 -5.96 16.34
N THR A 82 1.69 -5.85 15.12
CA THR A 82 0.48 -6.54 14.72
C THR A 82 0.64 -7.20 13.36
N PHE A 83 -0.13 -8.25 13.11
CA PHE A 83 -0.01 -9.04 11.86
C PHE A 83 -0.12 -8.20 10.60
N GLN A 84 -1.09 -7.30 10.53
CA GLN A 84 -1.33 -6.51 9.32
C GLN A 84 -0.22 -5.48 9.08
N ASN A 85 0.26 -4.84 10.14
CA ASN A 85 1.34 -3.86 10.04
C ASN A 85 2.69 -4.52 9.74
N ASP A 86 2.96 -5.70 10.32
CA ASP A 86 4.18 -6.46 10.02
C ASP A 86 4.20 -6.95 8.57
N ALA A 87 3.07 -7.46 8.05
CA ALA A 87 2.94 -7.83 6.65
C ALA A 87 3.08 -6.62 5.71
N PHE A 88 2.50 -5.47 6.08
CA PHE A 88 2.64 -4.23 5.32
C PHE A 88 4.10 -3.76 5.27
N ALA A 89 4.80 -3.78 6.40
CA ALA A 89 6.21 -3.40 6.48
C ALA A 89 7.11 -4.33 5.66
N ASP A 90 6.86 -5.64 5.70
CA ASP A 90 7.60 -6.63 4.90
C ASP A 90 7.41 -6.41 3.39
N TYR A 91 6.18 -6.23 2.93
CA TYR A 91 5.90 -5.89 1.54
C TYR A 91 6.60 -4.59 1.11
N MET A 92 6.52 -3.54 1.92
CA MET A 92 7.13 -2.24 1.61
C MET A 92 8.65 -2.34 1.53
N LYS A 93 9.28 -3.15 2.39
CA LYS A 93 10.72 -3.40 2.34
C LYS A 93 11.13 -4.06 1.03
N GLN A 94 10.47 -5.14 0.63
CA GLN A 94 10.77 -5.86 -0.61
C GLN A 94 10.50 -4.99 -1.85
N SER A 95 9.37 -4.29 -1.88
CA SER A 95 9.02 -3.35 -2.95
C SER A 95 10.04 -2.22 -3.10
N ARG A 96 10.57 -1.72 -1.97
CA ARG A 96 11.61 -0.67 -1.96
C ARG A 96 12.93 -1.16 -2.55
N GLU A 97 13.33 -2.38 -2.27
CA GLU A 97 14.56 -2.96 -2.83
C GLU A 97 14.50 -2.97 -4.37
N ILE A 98 13.39 -3.40 -4.94
CA ILE A 98 13.17 -3.38 -6.40
C ILE A 98 13.13 -1.94 -6.93
N SER A 99 12.48 -1.02 -6.22
CA SER A 99 12.42 0.40 -6.60
C SER A 99 13.79 1.06 -6.62
N LEU A 100 14.69 0.71 -5.71
CA LEU A 100 16.06 1.21 -5.69
C LEU A 100 16.87 0.71 -6.90
N GLN A 101 16.67 -0.55 -7.31
CA GLN A 101 17.27 -1.07 -8.54
C GLN A 101 16.79 -0.31 -9.78
N ALA A 102 15.46 -0.07 -9.88
CA ALA A 102 14.91 0.72 -10.97
C ALA A 102 15.48 2.15 -11.03
N GLN A 103 15.66 2.79 -9.88
CA GLN A 103 16.29 4.12 -9.80
C GLN A 103 17.75 4.09 -10.26
N SER A 104 18.51 3.05 -9.90
CA SER A 104 19.90 2.88 -10.36
C SER A 104 19.95 2.74 -11.88
N ILE A 105 19.14 1.86 -12.46
CA ILE A 105 19.07 1.69 -13.93
C ILE A 105 18.69 3.00 -14.61
N GLN A 106 17.70 3.73 -14.10
CA GLN A 106 17.31 5.04 -14.63
C GLN A 106 18.44 6.07 -14.59
N GLN A 107 19.24 6.05 -13.52
CA GLN A 107 20.41 6.93 -13.39
C GLN A 107 21.47 6.61 -14.44
N ASP A 108 21.76 5.32 -14.66
CA ASP A 108 22.74 4.87 -15.63
C ASP A 108 22.29 5.15 -17.07
N MET A 109 20.98 5.03 -17.35
CA MET A 109 20.38 5.37 -18.64
C MET A 109 20.59 6.83 -19.04
N LYS A 110 20.74 7.77 -18.10
CA LYS A 110 20.94 9.20 -18.40
C LYS A 110 22.27 9.47 -19.13
N SER A 111 23.27 8.63 -18.94
CA SER A 111 24.60 8.77 -19.52
C SER A 111 24.93 7.69 -20.57
N ALA A 112 24.10 6.66 -20.68
CA ALA A 112 24.30 5.56 -21.61
C ALA A 112 23.96 5.93 -23.06
N SER A 113 24.66 5.30 -24.01
CA SER A 113 24.40 5.43 -25.45
C SER A 113 24.72 4.14 -26.19
N GLY A 114 24.19 3.99 -27.39
CA GLY A 114 24.42 2.80 -28.21
C GLY A 114 23.97 1.49 -27.55
N GLU A 115 24.80 0.46 -27.60
CA GLU A 115 24.49 -0.86 -27.06
C GLU A 115 24.25 -0.85 -25.54
N ALA A 116 24.94 -0.01 -24.77
CA ALA A 116 24.73 0.13 -23.35
C ALA A 116 23.33 0.66 -23.00
N ALA A 117 22.79 1.60 -23.76
CA ALA A 117 21.45 2.10 -23.57
C ALA A 117 20.38 1.03 -23.86
N ILE A 118 20.60 0.19 -24.87
CA ILE A 118 19.71 -0.93 -25.21
C ILE A 118 19.72 -1.97 -24.08
N ALA A 119 20.90 -2.33 -23.56
CA ALA A 119 21.03 -3.29 -22.48
C ALA A 119 20.29 -2.82 -21.20
N LEU A 120 20.42 -1.53 -20.83
CA LEU A 120 19.69 -0.96 -19.68
C LEU A 120 18.17 -0.90 -19.89
N GLN A 121 17.71 -0.69 -21.12
CA GLN A 121 16.27 -0.78 -21.42
C GLN A 121 15.73 -2.20 -21.25
N ASP A 122 16.48 -3.20 -21.66
CA ASP A 122 16.10 -4.60 -21.49
C ASP A 122 16.12 -4.99 -20.02
N GLU A 123 17.15 -4.58 -19.26
CA GLU A 123 17.22 -4.76 -17.81
C GLU A 123 16.03 -4.11 -17.08
N MET A 124 15.62 -2.90 -17.48
CA MET A 124 14.44 -2.24 -16.92
C MET A 124 13.15 -3.02 -17.19
N LYS A 125 12.99 -3.59 -18.38
CA LYS A 125 11.83 -4.44 -18.71
C LYS A 125 11.81 -5.72 -17.88
N GLU A 126 12.95 -6.38 -17.74
CA GLU A 126 13.07 -7.57 -16.89
C GLU A 126 12.70 -7.25 -15.44
N LEU A 127 13.18 -6.13 -14.90
CA LEU A 127 12.86 -5.67 -13.55
C LEU A 127 11.35 -5.37 -13.38
N GLN A 128 10.69 -4.81 -14.39
CA GLN A 128 9.25 -4.57 -14.36
C GLN A 128 8.44 -5.88 -14.33
N GLU A 129 8.85 -6.89 -15.08
CA GLU A 129 8.22 -8.22 -15.02
C GLU A 129 8.50 -8.93 -13.68
N GLU A 130 9.71 -8.79 -13.15
CA GLU A 130 10.05 -9.29 -11.81
C GLU A 130 9.20 -8.63 -10.73
N TYR A 131 9.01 -7.30 -10.80
CA TYR A 131 8.15 -6.57 -9.86
C TYR A 131 6.70 -7.04 -9.92
N LYS A 132 6.15 -7.21 -11.11
CA LYS A 132 4.80 -7.74 -11.31
C LYS A 132 4.65 -9.15 -10.73
N THR A 133 5.62 -10.02 -11.00
CA THR A 133 5.64 -11.38 -10.46
C THR A 133 5.71 -11.37 -8.94
N PHE A 134 6.59 -10.55 -8.37
CA PHE A 134 6.70 -10.36 -6.92
C PHE A 134 5.34 -9.94 -6.30
N GLU A 135 4.66 -8.95 -6.87
CA GLU A 135 3.37 -8.47 -6.36
C GLU A 135 2.31 -9.57 -6.35
N LEU A 136 2.17 -10.31 -7.45
CA LEU A 136 1.17 -11.38 -7.56
C LEU A 136 1.48 -12.56 -6.65
N ASP A 137 2.74 -12.95 -6.54
CA ASP A 137 3.17 -14.02 -5.64
C ASP A 137 2.98 -13.62 -4.18
N TYR A 138 3.26 -12.36 -3.84
CA TYR A 138 3.01 -11.83 -2.49
C TYR A 138 1.53 -11.94 -2.13
N VAL A 139 0.65 -11.47 -2.99
CA VAL A 139 -0.80 -11.53 -2.78
C VAL A 139 -1.29 -12.98 -2.61
N LYS A 140 -0.85 -13.89 -3.48
CA LYS A 140 -1.22 -15.32 -3.43
C LYS A 140 -0.73 -16.01 -2.15
N SER A 141 0.44 -15.62 -1.64
CA SER A 141 1.03 -16.20 -0.42
C SER A 141 0.55 -15.56 0.89
N HIS A 142 -0.06 -14.36 0.84
CA HIS A 142 -0.53 -13.62 2.00
C HIS A 142 -2.04 -13.29 1.96
N PRO A 143 -2.93 -14.31 1.84
CA PRO A 143 -4.36 -14.08 1.62
C PRO A 143 -5.10 -13.45 2.81
N LYS A 144 -4.46 -13.40 3.99
CA LYS A 144 -5.01 -12.78 5.21
C LYS A 144 -4.50 -11.37 5.45
N ALA A 145 -3.58 -10.87 4.62
CA ALA A 145 -2.99 -9.55 4.78
C ALA A 145 -3.78 -8.49 3.99
N LEU A 146 -4.12 -7.37 4.62
CA LEU A 146 -4.81 -6.26 3.96
C LEU A 146 -3.96 -5.68 2.82
N ILE A 147 -2.63 -5.68 2.96
CA ILE A 147 -1.74 -5.22 1.88
C ILE A 147 -1.95 -6.02 0.59
N SER A 148 -2.30 -7.30 0.67
CA SER A 148 -2.62 -8.11 -0.51
C SER A 148 -3.85 -7.59 -1.25
N ALA A 149 -4.88 -7.16 -0.54
CA ALA A 149 -6.04 -6.52 -1.15
C ALA A 149 -5.67 -5.16 -1.75
N LEU A 150 -4.87 -4.35 -1.07
CA LEU A 150 -4.41 -3.05 -1.60
C LEU A 150 -3.61 -3.20 -2.89
N VAL A 151 -2.73 -4.20 -2.96
CA VAL A 151 -1.95 -4.52 -4.18
C VAL A 151 -2.87 -4.98 -5.31
N LEU A 152 -3.81 -5.87 -5.03
CA LEU A 152 -4.77 -6.37 -6.03
C LEU A 152 -5.68 -5.26 -6.56
N ASP A 153 -6.20 -4.39 -5.70
CA ASP A 153 -7.01 -3.24 -6.10
C ASP A 153 -6.24 -2.30 -7.04
N ARG A 154 -4.98 -2.01 -6.72
CA ARG A 154 -4.10 -1.24 -7.60
C ARG A 154 -3.84 -1.94 -8.94
N ALA A 155 -3.64 -3.26 -8.93
CA ALA A 155 -3.43 -4.04 -10.16
C ALA A 155 -4.64 -3.99 -11.10
N ILE A 156 -5.85 -3.98 -10.53
CA ILE A 156 -7.10 -3.76 -11.28
C ILE A 156 -7.14 -2.35 -11.88
N ALA A 157 -6.88 -1.33 -11.06
CA ALA A 157 -6.92 0.07 -11.48
C ALA A 157 -5.92 0.38 -12.60
N THR A 158 -4.75 -0.23 -12.57
CA THR A 158 -3.70 -0.08 -13.58
C THR A 158 -3.82 -1.05 -14.77
N LYS A 159 -4.82 -1.94 -14.75
CA LYS A 159 -5.00 -3.00 -15.76
C LYS A 159 -3.78 -3.93 -15.89
N ALA A 160 -3.04 -4.10 -14.82
CA ALA A 160 -1.87 -4.98 -14.79
C ALA A 160 -2.23 -6.47 -14.78
N VAL A 161 -3.48 -6.80 -14.43
CA VAL A 161 -3.99 -8.16 -14.29
C VAL A 161 -5.31 -8.28 -15.03
N GLY A 162 -5.54 -9.41 -15.71
CA GLY A 162 -6.79 -9.71 -16.40
C GLY A 162 -7.90 -10.17 -15.44
N LEU A 163 -9.16 -10.10 -15.91
CA LEU A 163 -10.33 -10.45 -15.11
C LEU A 163 -10.24 -11.85 -14.47
N GLU A 164 -9.88 -12.87 -15.26
CA GLU A 164 -9.81 -14.26 -14.79
C GLU A 164 -8.84 -14.41 -13.62
N GLU A 165 -7.64 -13.85 -13.76
CA GLU A 165 -6.61 -13.92 -12.71
C GLU A 165 -7.02 -13.13 -11.45
N VAL A 166 -7.64 -11.95 -11.61
CA VAL A 166 -8.18 -11.17 -10.48
C VAL A 166 -9.21 -11.98 -9.71
N GLU A 167 -10.14 -12.64 -10.40
CA GLU A 167 -11.17 -13.46 -9.77
C GLU A 167 -10.59 -14.64 -9.00
N GLU A 168 -9.59 -15.32 -9.57
CA GLU A 168 -8.91 -16.42 -8.92
C GLU A 168 -8.21 -15.97 -7.64
N ILE A 169 -7.46 -14.86 -7.71
CA ILE A 169 -6.76 -14.31 -6.55
C ILE A 169 -7.76 -13.84 -5.49
N TYR A 170 -8.82 -13.12 -5.88
CA TYR A 170 -9.83 -12.63 -4.94
C TYR A 170 -10.52 -13.76 -4.17
N LYS A 171 -10.78 -14.91 -4.81
CA LYS A 171 -11.35 -16.09 -4.14
C LYS A 171 -10.46 -16.62 -3.01
N THR A 172 -9.15 -16.44 -3.10
CA THR A 172 -8.20 -16.91 -2.08
C THR A 172 -8.13 -16.00 -0.86
N LEU A 173 -8.50 -14.71 -0.97
CA LEU A 173 -8.49 -13.77 0.13
C LEU A 173 -9.40 -14.24 1.27
N SER A 174 -8.99 -14.00 2.52
CA SER A 174 -9.81 -14.33 3.69
C SER A 174 -11.11 -13.53 3.72
N GLU A 175 -12.15 -14.06 4.36
CA GLU A 175 -13.43 -13.37 4.49
C GLU A 175 -13.31 -12.04 5.21
N GLU A 176 -12.41 -11.93 6.21
CA GLU A 176 -12.13 -10.67 6.89
C GLU A 176 -11.63 -9.60 5.89
N ILE A 177 -10.68 -9.96 5.02
CA ILE A 177 -10.13 -9.04 4.01
C ILE A 177 -11.16 -8.72 2.93
N LYS A 178 -11.96 -9.67 2.47
CA LYS A 178 -13.07 -9.42 1.55
C LYS A 178 -14.11 -8.46 2.11
N ASN A 179 -14.34 -8.49 3.42
CA ASN A 179 -15.27 -7.59 4.10
C ASN A 179 -14.69 -6.21 4.42
N SER A 180 -13.40 -5.99 4.26
CA SER A 180 -12.77 -4.68 4.35
C SER A 180 -13.27 -3.72 3.25
N LYS A 181 -13.06 -2.43 3.45
CA LYS A 181 -13.36 -1.42 2.42
C LYS A 181 -12.69 -1.77 1.09
N THR A 182 -11.40 -2.11 1.13
CA THR A 182 -10.63 -2.48 -0.08
C THR A 182 -11.15 -3.76 -0.71
N GLY A 183 -11.48 -4.80 0.09
CA GLY A 183 -12.05 -6.04 -0.43
C GLY A 183 -13.36 -5.82 -1.19
N LYS A 184 -14.23 -4.92 -0.71
CA LYS A 184 -15.46 -4.53 -1.40
C LYS A 184 -15.18 -3.73 -2.67
N GLN A 185 -14.19 -2.85 -2.67
CA GLN A 185 -13.75 -2.13 -3.88
C GLN A 185 -13.25 -3.08 -4.97
N ILE A 186 -12.51 -4.12 -4.59
CA ILE A 186 -12.07 -5.17 -5.53
C ILE A 186 -13.27 -5.87 -6.14
N GLN A 187 -14.27 -6.25 -5.34
CA GLN A 187 -15.50 -6.89 -5.84
C GLN A 187 -16.22 -6.00 -6.86
N GLU A 188 -16.39 -4.73 -6.55
CA GLU A 188 -16.97 -3.76 -7.49
C GLU A 188 -16.13 -3.61 -8.78
N GLY A 189 -14.82 -3.62 -8.65
CA GLY A 189 -13.87 -3.60 -9.78
C GLY A 189 -14.03 -4.81 -10.69
N ILE A 190 -14.17 -6.00 -10.13
CA ILE A 190 -14.44 -7.24 -10.86
C ILE A 190 -15.76 -7.15 -11.63
N GLU A 191 -16.82 -6.66 -11.01
CA GLU A 191 -18.12 -6.50 -11.66
C GLU A 191 -18.07 -5.52 -12.84
N LYS A 192 -17.34 -4.41 -12.70
CA LYS A 192 -17.11 -3.44 -13.78
C LYS A 192 -16.29 -4.04 -14.94
N LEU A 193 -15.28 -4.84 -14.66
CA LEU A 193 -14.49 -5.53 -15.68
C LEU A 193 -15.35 -6.52 -16.47
N LYS A 194 -16.18 -7.32 -15.78
CA LYS A 194 -17.15 -8.24 -16.42
C LYS A 194 -18.11 -7.52 -17.38
N ALA A 195 -18.72 -6.44 -16.90
CA ALA A 195 -19.63 -5.64 -17.71
C ALA A 195 -18.95 -5.05 -18.96
N SER A 196 -17.68 -4.63 -18.83
CA SER A 196 -16.88 -4.11 -19.93
C SER A 196 -16.57 -5.18 -20.98
N GLU A 197 -16.20 -6.39 -20.56
CA GLU A 197 -15.93 -7.51 -21.48
C GLU A 197 -17.20 -7.98 -22.22
N GLU A 198 -18.35 -8.03 -21.54
CA GLU A 198 -19.63 -8.38 -22.14
C GLU A 198 -20.07 -7.34 -23.18
N ALA A 199 -19.92 -6.05 -22.86
CA ALA A 199 -20.20 -4.96 -23.79
C ALA A 199 -19.31 -5.02 -25.04
N GLY A 200 -18.02 -5.36 -24.89
CA GLY A 200 -17.10 -5.55 -26.01
C GLY A 200 -17.48 -6.72 -26.92
N LYS A 201 -17.95 -7.83 -26.36
CA LYS A 201 -18.41 -9.00 -27.13
C LYS A 201 -19.70 -8.74 -27.91
N ASN A 202 -20.58 -7.88 -27.40
CA ASN A 202 -21.83 -7.53 -28.07
C ASN A 202 -21.70 -6.45 -29.17
N SER A 203 -20.52 -5.84 -29.28
CA SER A 203 -20.22 -4.78 -30.26
C SER A 203 -19.36 -5.25 -31.44
N SER A 204 -19.02 -6.54 -31.47
CA SER A 204 -18.23 -7.21 -32.53
C SER A 204 -19.11 -8.14 -33.35
#